data_8a2a4ceee690504f395a714e25298d6e
#
_entry.id   8a2a4ceee690504f395a714e25298d6e
#
_cell.length_a   1.000
_cell.length_b   1.000
_cell.length_c   1.000
_cell.angle_alpha   90.00
_cell.angle_beta   90.00
_cell.angle_gamma   90.00
#
_symmetry.space_group_name_H-M   'P 1'
#
loop_
_entity.id
_entity.type
_entity.pdbx_description
1 polymer ?
#
loop_
_entity_poly.entity_id
_entity_poly.type
_entity_poly.pdbx_seq_one_letter_code
_entity_poly.pdbx_strand_id
1 'polypeptide(L)'
;MIIKGLGGRYNFSDLDCCITRLRASLQDPSLVSEGSLKQAGAAAVLLQGNAIQIIFGPKASSLKTKIDDYLNNVPASYDEEKTIDYHTTDVEIGNIVDGEVLPIEDCCDDIFAHKLLGDGLMIRPIHGLVVAPCDGTISMIYPTKHALGIELENGMEILIHFGINTVKLNGQGFELLVKMNQKVKKGDLLWNADLNYIEENAIDDCLLMVITKGQGPLVKNYGHKKSGETILKIKR
;
A
#
# COMPACT_ATOMS: atom_id res chain seq x y z
N MET A 1 -2.12 6.12 6.90
CA MET A 1 -2.96 7.25 7.39
C MET A 1 -3.05 7.27 8.92
N ILE A 2 -3.43 6.18 9.62
CA ILE A 2 -3.51 6.18 11.10
C ILE A 2 -2.14 6.45 11.73
N ILE A 3 -1.09 5.75 11.32
CA ILE A 3 0.28 5.97 11.81
C ILE A 3 0.73 7.41 11.57
N LYS A 4 0.48 7.97 10.38
CA LYS A 4 0.76 9.37 10.07
C LYS A 4 -0.08 10.31 10.94
N GLY A 5 -1.36 9.99 11.17
CA GLY A 5 -2.24 10.74 12.07
C GLY A 5 -1.80 10.71 13.54
N LEU A 6 -1.05 9.67 13.94
CA LEU A 6 -0.41 9.56 15.24
C LEU A 6 0.95 10.31 15.33
N GLY A 7 1.40 10.93 14.23
CA GLY A 7 2.69 11.65 14.18
C GLY A 7 3.87 10.77 13.72
N GLY A 8 3.60 9.63 13.06
CA GLY A 8 4.62 8.70 12.60
C GLY A 8 4.86 7.52 13.54
N ARG A 9 5.56 6.47 13.05
CA ARG A 9 5.74 5.21 13.80
C ARG A 9 6.53 5.35 15.12
N TYR A 10 7.37 6.34 15.20
CA TYR A 10 8.19 6.58 16.41
C TYR A 10 7.53 7.48 17.44
N ASN A 11 6.41 8.10 17.07
CA ASN A 11 5.70 8.99 17.98
C ASN A 11 4.77 8.27 18.94
N PHE A 12 4.56 6.97 18.81
CA PHE A 12 3.71 6.22 19.71
C PHE A 12 4.32 4.87 20.11
N SER A 13 3.97 4.44 21.30
CA SER A 13 4.27 3.12 21.86
C SER A 13 3.00 2.52 22.45
N ASP A 14 3.11 1.27 22.91
CA ASP A 14 2.05 0.58 23.66
C ASP A 14 0.69 0.61 22.96
N LEU A 15 0.71 0.42 21.60
CA LEU A 15 -0.52 0.39 20.85
C LEU A 15 -1.37 -0.81 21.29
N ASP A 16 -2.51 -0.52 21.87
CA ASP A 16 -3.49 -1.50 22.32
C ASP A 16 -4.89 -1.19 21.79
N CYS A 17 -5.79 -2.14 21.85
CA CYS A 17 -7.17 -1.93 21.44
C CYS A 17 -8.15 -2.59 22.39
N CYS A 18 -9.30 -1.98 22.55
CA CYS A 18 -10.51 -2.63 23.03
C CYS A 18 -11.52 -2.77 21.87
N ILE A 19 -12.75 -3.21 22.17
CA ILE A 19 -13.79 -3.49 21.16
C ILE A 19 -14.02 -2.29 20.21
N THR A 20 -13.84 -1.06 20.67
CA THR A 20 -14.20 0.16 19.89
C THR A 20 -13.10 1.20 19.77
N ARG A 21 -11.93 1.01 20.41
CA ARG A 21 -10.90 2.06 20.51
C ARG A 21 -9.51 1.49 20.29
N LEU A 22 -8.68 2.26 19.60
CA LEU A 22 -7.23 2.15 19.69
C LEU A 22 -6.73 3.06 20.82
N ARG A 23 -5.69 2.64 21.53
CA ARG A 23 -4.99 3.38 22.58
C ARG A 23 -3.52 3.31 22.35
N ALA A 24 -2.82 4.41 22.58
CA ALA A 24 -1.36 4.46 22.52
C ALA A 24 -0.80 5.52 23.46
N SER A 25 0.49 5.39 23.79
CA SER A 25 1.28 6.40 24.45
C SER A 25 2.08 7.19 23.41
N LEU A 26 2.05 8.50 23.44
CA LEU A 26 2.74 9.38 22.49
C LEU A 26 4.06 9.90 23.08
N GLN A 27 5.08 10.05 22.21
CA GLN A 27 6.32 10.76 22.56
C GLN A 27 6.08 12.28 22.53
N ASP A 28 5.44 12.76 21.46
CA ASP A 28 5.09 14.17 21.27
C ASP A 28 3.64 14.29 20.77
N PRO A 29 2.70 14.69 21.67
CA PRO A 29 1.30 14.89 21.31
C PRO A 29 1.06 15.98 20.26
N SER A 30 1.99 16.93 20.08
CA SER A 30 1.85 18.02 19.11
C SER A 30 1.92 17.54 17.65
N LEU A 31 2.50 16.36 17.40
CA LEU A 31 2.59 15.73 16.08
C LEU A 31 1.31 15.02 15.66
N VAL A 32 0.31 14.94 16.53
CA VAL A 32 -0.96 14.26 16.21
C VAL A 32 -1.81 15.10 15.25
N SER A 33 -2.22 14.49 14.15
CA SER A 33 -3.16 15.07 13.20
C SER A 33 -4.55 14.46 13.39
N GLU A 34 -5.40 15.13 14.16
CA GLU A 34 -6.79 14.71 14.37
C GLU A 34 -7.58 14.62 13.05
N GLY A 35 -7.30 15.55 12.10
CA GLY A 35 -7.90 15.54 10.77
C GLY A 35 -7.58 14.27 10.00
N SER A 36 -6.31 13.82 10.01
CA SER A 36 -5.89 12.58 9.35
C SER A 36 -6.52 11.35 10.01
N LEU A 37 -6.67 11.35 11.34
CA LEU A 37 -7.32 10.25 12.07
C LEU A 37 -8.82 10.18 11.76
N LYS A 38 -9.50 11.33 11.65
CA LYS A 38 -10.90 11.40 11.23
C LYS A 38 -11.10 10.95 9.78
N GLN A 39 -10.21 11.35 8.87
CA GLN A 39 -10.20 10.85 7.48
C GLN A 39 -9.97 9.33 7.41
N ALA A 40 -9.20 8.77 8.34
CA ALA A 40 -9.02 7.33 8.47
C ALA A 40 -10.24 6.60 9.09
N GLY A 41 -11.33 7.30 9.31
CA GLY A 41 -12.58 6.75 9.83
C GLY A 41 -12.72 6.80 11.36
N ALA A 42 -11.89 7.57 12.06
CA ALA A 42 -12.07 7.78 13.49
C ALA A 42 -13.32 8.63 13.77
N ALA A 43 -14.23 8.11 14.60
CA ALA A 43 -15.41 8.83 15.07
C ALA A 43 -15.03 9.94 16.05
N ALA A 44 -14.02 9.70 16.89
CA ALA A 44 -13.49 10.69 17.82
C ALA A 44 -12.02 10.38 18.17
N VAL A 45 -11.27 11.44 18.52
CA VAL A 45 -9.90 11.38 19.02
C VAL A 45 -9.89 12.06 20.38
N LEU A 46 -9.41 11.36 21.40
CA LEU A 46 -9.30 11.85 22.76
C LEU A 46 -7.81 11.87 23.15
N LEU A 47 -7.28 13.05 23.41
CA LEU A 47 -5.91 13.27 23.84
C LEU A 47 -5.91 13.71 25.30
N GLN A 48 -5.12 13.04 26.14
CA GLN A 48 -4.95 13.38 27.55
C GLN A 48 -3.46 13.25 27.93
N GLY A 49 -2.77 14.38 27.96
CA GLY A 49 -1.31 14.37 28.09
C GLY A 49 -0.69 13.59 26.94
N ASN A 50 0.12 12.61 27.25
CA ASN A 50 0.76 11.73 26.24
C ASN A 50 -0.10 10.49 25.89
N ALA A 51 -1.27 10.31 26.48
CA ALA A 51 -2.17 9.21 26.14
C ALA A 51 -3.17 9.63 25.06
N ILE A 52 -3.32 8.80 24.03
CA ILE A 52 -4.32 8.98 22.98
C ILE A 52 -5.29 7.81 22.95
N GLN A 53 -6.56 8.10 22.74
CA GLN A 53 -7.61 7.13 22.45
C GLN A 53 -8.33 7.53 21.17
N ILE A 54 -8.45 6.61 20.23
CA ILE A 54 -9.07 6.84 18.92
C ILE A 54 -10.24 5.88 18.79
N ILE A 55 -11.43 6.42 18.61
CA ILE A 55 -12.67 5.64 18.52
C ILE A 55 -12.91 5.28 17.05
N PHE A 56 -12.77 3.98 16.72
CA PHE A 56 -13.05 3.42 15.40
C PHE A 56 -14.29 2.50 15.38
N GLY A 57 -14.94 2.31 16.54
CA GLY A 57 -16.01 1.34 16.69
C GLY A 57 -15.51 -0.10 16.51
N PRO A 58 -16.35 -1.03 16.01
CA PRO A 58 -16.01 -2.46 15.90
C PRO A 58 -14.78 -2.76 15.06
N LYS A 59 -14.30 -1.79 14.27
CA LYS A 59 -13.10 -1.92 13.42
C LYS A 59 -11.78 -1.81 14.19
N ALA A 60 -11.78 -1.38 15.45
CA ALA A 60 -10.57 -1.10 16.24
C ALA A 60 -9.60 -2.30 16.30
N SER A 61 -10.10 -3.51 16.56
CA SER A 61 -9.29 -4.70 16.66
C SER A 61 -8.62 -5.06 15.32
N SER A 62 -9.37 -5.04 14.23
CA SER A 62 -8.81 -5.32 12.89
C SER A 62 -7.80 -4.27 12.45
N LEU A 63 -8.02 -3.01 12.82
CA LEU A 63 -7.07 -1.92 12.55
C LEU A 63 -5.78 -2.08 13.36
N LYS A 64 -5.88 -2.49 14.64
CA LYS A 64 -4.69 -2.81 15.45
C LYS A 64 -3.85 -3.90 14.81
N THR A 65 -4.45 -5.04 14.46
CA THR A 65 -3.73 -6.14 13.79
C THR A 65 -2.99 -5.64 12.54
N LYS A 66 -3.66 -4.84 11.71
CA LYS A 66 -3.07 -4.29 10.49
C LYS A 66 -1.94 -3.30 10.77
N ILE A 67 -2.04 -2.50 11.83
CA ILE A 67 -0.96 -1.60 12.26
C ILE A 67 0.23 -2.42 12.79
N ASP A 68 -0.01 -3.44 13.60
CA ASP A 68 1.03 -4.32 14.10
C ASP A 68 1.74 -5.05 12.96
N ASP A 69 0.99 -5.58 12.00
CA ASP A 69 1.54 -6.23 10.80
C ASP A 69 2.40 -5.24 10.00
N TYR A 70 1.93 -4.01 9.81
CA TYR A 70 2.70 -2.96 9.17
C TYR A 70 3.98 -2.65 9.93
N LEU A 71 3.91 -2.42 11.24
CA LEU A 71 5.06 -2.07 12.07
C LEU A 71 6.09 -3.20 12.16
N ASN A 72 5.64 -4.46 12.13
CA ASN A 72 6.52 -5.63 12.21
C ASN A 72 7.17 -5.98 10.86
N ASN A 73 6.53 -5.66 9.75
CA ASN A 73 6.95 -6.09 8.42
C ASN A 73 7.54 -4.97 7.56
N VAL A 74 7.44 -3.71 7.97
CA VAL A 74 8.00 -2.56 7.25
C VAL A 74 9.23 -2.04 7.97
N PRO A 75 10.42 -1.99 7.31
CA PRO A 75 11.66 -1.48 7.91
C PRO A 75 11.49 -0.05 8.46
N ALA A 76 12.20 0.25 9.53
CA ALA A 76 12.17 1.54 10.20
C ALA A 76 12.58 2.73 9.31
N SER A 77 13.37 2.46 8.27
CA SER A 77 13.80 3.46 7.27
C SER A 77 12.67 3.99 6.37
N TYR A 78 11.47 3.43 6.49
CA TYR A 78 10.31 3.81 5.66
C TYR A 78 9.62 5.11 6.11
N ASP A 79 9.89 5.58 7.33
CA ASP A 79 9.17 6.72 7.94
C ASP A 79 9.97 8.04 7.96
N GLU A 80 11.22 8.05 7.51
CA GLU A 80 11.94 9.31 7.35
C GLU A 80 11.47 10.01 6.08
N GLU A 81 10.59 11.01 6.22
CA GLU A 81 10.35 12.03 5.20
C GLU A 81 11.67 12.78 4.92
N LYS A 82 12.52 12.21 4.04
CA LYS A 82 13.42 13.06 3.27
C LYS A 82 12.52 13.96 2.43
N THR A 83 12.59 15.27 2.64
CA THR A 83 12.11 16.24 1.66
C THR A 83 12.97 16.10 0.41
N ILE A 84 12.62 15.15 -0.45
CA ILE A 84 13.25 14.94 -1.73
C ILE A 84 12.60 15.95 -2.68
N ASP A 85 13.43 16.79 -3.26
CA ASP A 85 13.05 17.70 -4.35
C ASP A 85 12.67 16.81 -5.56
N TYR A 86 11.37 16.56 -5.71
CA TYR A 86 10.84 15.78 -6.81
C TYR A 86 10.99 16.60 -8.10
N HIS A 87 11.93 16.24 -8.95
CA HIS A 87 12.17 16.91 -10.24
C HIS A 87 10.90 17.10 -11.07
N THR A 88 10.88 18.17 -11.84
CA THR A 88 9.75 18.86 -12.50
C THR A 88 9.06 18.12 -13.65
N THR A 89 9.23 16.80 -13.80
CA THR A 89 8.64 16.03 -14.90
C THR A 89 7.54 15.09 -14.42
N ASP A 90 6.45 15.00 -15.20
CA ASP A 90 5.39 14.02 -15.00
C ASP A 90 5.99 12.61 -14.96
N VAL A 91 5.51 11.76 -14.03
CA VAL A 91 5.92 10.36 -13.94
C VAL A 91 4.84 9.50 -14.60
N GLU A 92 5.25 8.70 -15.59
CA GLU A 92 4.37 7.74 -16.25
C GLU A 92 4.59 6.33 -15.72
N ILE A 93 3.51 5.68 -15.31
CA ILE A 93 3.49 4.33 -14.75
C ILE A 93 2.75 3.41 -15.72
N GLY A 94 3.39 2.32 -16.09
CA GLY A 94 2.85 1.32 -17.00
C GLY A 94 1.92 0.32 -16.30
N ASN A 95 1.06 -0.32 -17.10
CA ASN A 95 0.29 -1.47 -16.64
C ASN A 95 1.23 -2.65 -16.33
N ILE A 96 0.93 -3.37 -15.26
CA ILE A 96 1.77 -4.43 -14.71
C ILE A 96 1.44 -5.81 -15.26
N VAL A 97 0.28 -5.97 -15.90
CA VAL A 97 -0.19 -7.23 -16.49
C VAL A 97 -1.24 -6.92 -17.56
N ASP A 98 -1.41 -7.78 -18.55
CA ASP A 98 -2.52 -7.67 -19.46
C ASP A 98 -3.84 -7.89 -18.70
N GLY A 99 -4.80 -6.98 -18.87
CA GLY A 99 -6.06 -7.07 -18.14
C GLY A 99 -6.90 -5.82 -18.18
N GLU A 100 -7.94 -5.77 -17.36
CA GLU A 100 -8.83 -4.63 -17.22
C GLU A 100 -8.41 -3.76 -16.03
N VAL A 101 -8.11 -2.51 -16.31
CA VAL A 101 -7.75 -1.49 -15.32
C VAL A 101 -9.02 -0.80 -14.83
N LEU A 102 -9.24 -0.81 -13.53
CA LEU A 102 -10.44 -0.34 -12.84
C LEU A 102 -10.10 0.68 -11.74
N PRO A 103 -11.07 1.47 -11.29
CA PRO A 103 -10.92 2.27 -10.09
C PRO A 103 -10.54 1.42 -8.87
N ILE A 104 -9.61 1.91 -8.05
CA ILE A 104 -9.24 1.20 -6.81
C ILE A 104 -10.41 1.13 -5.83
N GLU A 105 -11.35 2.04 -5.94
CA GLU A 105 -12.59 2.12 -5.17
C GLU A 105 -13.51 0.91 -5.37
N ASP A 106 -13.35 0.19 -6.50
CA ASP A 106 -14.11 -1.03 -6.81
C ASP A 106 -13.56 -2.28 -6.11
N CYS A 107 -12.45 -2.13 -5.37
CA CYS A 107 -11.86 -3.23 -4.60
C CYS A 107 -12.77 -3.64 -3.44
N CYS A 108 -12.90 -4.94 -3.22
CA CYS A 108 -13.70 -5.50 -2.11
C CYS A 108 -13.05 -5.33 -0.72
N ASP A 109 -11.78 -4.91 -0.65
CA ASP A 109 -11.09 -4.62 0.62
C ASP A 109 -11.14 -3.12 0.93
N ASP A 110 -11.71 -2.78 2.08
CA ASP A 110 -11.91 -1.40 2.56
C ASP A 110 -10.61 -0.57 2.64
N ILE A 111 -9.44 -1.21 2.85
CA ILE A 111 -8.16 -0.50 2.97
C ILE A 111 -7.77 0.08 1.62
N PHE A 112 -7.93 -0.71 0.57
CA PHE A 112 -7.63 -0.27 -0.78
C PHE A 112 -8.74 0.62 -1.34
N ALA A 113 -10.00 0.23 -1.20
CA ALA A 113 -11.14 0.99 -1.68
C ALA A 113 -11.20 2.41 -1.09
N HIS A 114 -10.88 2.57 0.20
CA HIS A 114 -10.81 3.87 0.86
C HIS A 114 -9.42 4.54 0.79
N LYS A 115 -8.50 4.02 -0.03
CA LYS A 115 -7.16 4.59 -0.27
C LYS A 115 -6.34 4.83 1.00
N LEU A 116 -6.49 3.96 2.01
CA LEU A 116 -5.82 4.14 3.30
C LEU A 116 -4.29 3.95 3.22
N LEU A 117 -3.79 3.27 2.19
CA LEU A 117 -2.36 3.10 1.91
C LEU A 117 -1.85 4.08 0.84
N GLY A 118 -2.75 4.82 0.19
CA GLY A 118 -2.45 5.69 -0.94
C GLY A 118 -3.47 5.51 -2.06
N ASP A 119 -3.42 6.37 -3.07
CA ASP A 119 -4.28 6.24 -4.24
C ASP A 119 -3.61 5.37 -5.32
N GLY A 120 -4.41 4.76 -6.17
CA GLY A 120 -3.91 3.80 -7.16
C GLY A 120 -4.96 3.25 -8.09
N LEU A 121 -4.72 2.05 -8.58
CA LEU A 121 -5.55 1.33 -9.53
C LEU A 121 -5.73 -0.12 -9.10
N MET A 122 -6.86 -0.71 -9.49
CA MET A 122 -7.11 -2.14 -9.45
C MET A 122 -7.01 -2.69 -10.88
N ILE A 123 -6.45 -3.88 -11.06
CA ILE A 123 -6.32 -4.54 -12.35
C ILE A 123 -6.89 -5.96 -12.24
N ARG A 124 -7.79 -6.33 -13.14
CA ARG A 124 -8.24 -7.71 -13.33
C ARG A 124 -7.33 -8.39 -14.33
N PRO A 125 -6.41 -9.27 -13.89
CA PRO A 125 -5.43 -9.89 -14.77
C PRO A 125 -6.06 -10.97 -15.64
N ILE A 126 -5.50 -11.21 -16.84
CA ILE A 126 -5.86 -12.36 -17.68
C ILE A 126 -4.81 -13.47 -17.64
N HIS A 127 -3.68 -13.24 -16.97
CA HIS A 127 -2.62 -14.20 -16.72
C HIS A 127 -1.76 -13.76 -15.53
N GLY A 128 -0.92 -14.67 -15.02
CA GLY A 128 -0.10 -14.42 -13.81
C GLY A 128 1.29 -13.82 -14.04
N LEU A 129 1.65 -13.44 -15.28
CA LEU A 129 2.96 -12.83 -15.59
C LEU A 129 2.90 -11.33 -15.29
N VAL A 130 3.48 -10.90 -14.19
CA VAL A 130 3.46 -9.50 -13.74
C VAL A 130 4.82 -8.86 -13.97
N VAL A 131 4.81 -7.65 -14.55
CA VAL A 131 6.01 -6.89 -14.91
C VAL A 131 6.14 -5.59 -14.10
N ALA A 132 7.35 -5.04 -14.06
CA ALA A 132 7.63 -3.75 -13.44
C ALA A 132 6.94 -2.60 -14.20
N PRO A 133 6.20 -1.72 -13.51
CA PRO A 133 5.47 -0.60 -14.13
C PRO A 133 6.37 0.55 -14.56
N CYS A 134 7.57 0.63 -13.98
CA CYS A 134 8.56 1.69 -14.18
C CYS A 134 9.95 1.20 -13.80
N ASP A 135 10.96 2.02 -14.09
CA ASP A 135 12.31 1.83 -13.58
C ASP A 135 12.35 2.13 -12.07
N GLY A 136 13.08 1.32 -11.31
CA GLY A 136 13.19 1.49 -9.87
C GLY A 136 14.02 0.42 -9.18
N THR A 137 13.92 0.38 -7.86
CA THR A 137 14.58 -0.62 -7.01
C THR A 137 13.53 -1.34 -6.18
N ILE A 138 13.62 -2.66 -6.06
CA ILE A 138 12.74 -3.44 -5.18
C ILE A 138 13.04 -3.05 -3.73
N SER A 139 12.16 -2.27 -3.13
CA SER A 139 12.32 -1.70 -1.78
C SER A 139 11.70 -2.58 -0.69
N MET A 140 10.76 -3.45 -1.06
CA MET A 140 10.09 -4.34 -0.13
C MET A 140 9.64 -5.62 -0.83
N ILE A 141 9.72 -6.75 -0.13
CA ILE A 141 9.10 -8.03 -0.52
C ILE A 141 8.44 -8.61 0.71
N TYR A 142 7.13 -8.87 0.64
CA TYR A 142 6.45 -9.58 1.73
C TYR A 142 6.90 -11.03 1.83
N PRO A 143 7.05 -11.59 3.05
CA PRO A 143 7.50 -12.97 3.24
C PRO A 143 6.63 -14.00 2.51
N THR A 144 5.33 -13.75 2.41
CA THR A 144 4.35 -14.59 1.69
C THR A 144 4.27 -14.26 0.19
N LYS A 145 5.19 -13.46 -0.34
CA LYS A 145 5.40 -13.17 -1.76
C LYS A 145 4.21 -12.59 -2.52
N HIS A 146 3.13 -12.22 -1.85
CA HIS A 146 1.93 -11.66 -2.47
C HIS A 146 2.00 -10.15 -2.70
N ALA A 147 3.00 -9.48 -2.13
CA ALA A 147 3.18 -8.04 -2.29
C ALA A 147 4.66 -7.66 -2.35
N LEU A 148 4.97 -6.64 -3.13
CA LEU A 148 6.28 -6.00 -3.20
C LEU A 148 6.16 -4.49 -3.37
N GLY A 149 7.22 -3.78 -2.97
CA GLY A 149 7.39 -2.35 -3.18
C GLY A 149 8.48 -2.05 -4.20
N ILE A 150 8.28 -1.00 -4.99
CA ILE A 150 9.28 -0.45 -5.91
C ILE A 150 9.49 1.01 -5.54
N GLU A 151 10.74 1.36 -5.25
CA GLU A 151 11.17 2.75 -5.05
C GLU A 151 11.77 3.28 -6.35
N LEU A 152 11.24 4.40 -6.85
CA LEU A 152 11.74 5.11 -8.01
C LEU A 152 12.95 5.99 -7.62
N GLU A 153 13.78 6.39 -8.59
CA GLU A 153 14.94 7.27 -8.33
C GLU A 153 14.57 8.61 -7.69
N ASN A 154 13.35 9.08 -7.92
CA ASN A 154 12.83 10.32 -7.32
C ASN A 154 12.25 10.11 -5.90
N GLY A 155 12.41 8.93 -5.30
CA GLY A 155 11.93 8.59 -3.97
C GLY A 155 10.43 8.31 -3.86
N MET A 156 9.70 8.25 -4.97
CA MET A 156 8.32 7.75 -4.98
C MET A 156 8.31 6.24 -4.74
N GLU A 157 7.23 5.75 -4.15
CA GLU A 157 7.08 4.32 -3.87
C GLU A 157 5.75 3.80 -4.39
N ILE A 158 5.82 2.65 -5.05
CA ILE A 158 4.69 1.90 -5.57
C ILE A 158 4.61 0.57 -4.85
N LEU A 159 3.46 0.31 -4.23
CA LEU A 159 3.11 -1.02 -3.73
C LEU A 159 2.36 -1.75 -4.83
N ILE A 160 2.79 -2.97 -5.14
CA ILE A 160 2.03 -3.92 -5.95
C ILE A 160 1.59 -5.05 -5.02
N HIS A 161 0.28 -5.28 -4.95
CA HIS A 161 -0.32 -6.29 -4.09
C HIS A 161 -1.19 -7.23 -4.93
N PHE A 162 -0.94 -8.51 -4.85
CA PHE A 162 -1.60 -9.53 -5.65
C PHE A 162 -2.70 -10.22 -4.84
N GLY A 163 -3.93 -10.06 -5.27
CA GLY A 163 -5.11 -10.65 -4.69
C GLY A 163 -5.53 -10.09 -3.33
N ILE A 164 -6.69 -10.48 -2.88
CA ILE A 164 -7.21 -10.14 -1.55
C ILE A 164 -7.18 -11.37 -0.65
N ASN A 165 -6.67 -11.22 0.57
CA ASN A 165 -6.48 -12.30 1.56
C ASN A 165 -5.42 -13.36 1.17
N THR A 166 -4.61 -13.07 0.17
CA THR A 166 -3.55 -13.94 -0.36
C THR A 166 -2.40 -14.18 0.61
N VAL A 167 -2.27 -13.37 1.67
CA VAL A 167 -1.35 -13.63 2.79
C VAL A 167 -1.54 -15.03 3.39
N LYS A 168 -2.75 -15.55 3.39
CA LYS A 168 -3.08 -16.89 3.91
C LYS A 168 -2.55 -18.04 3.05
N LEU A 169 -2.20 -17.77 1.80
CA LEU A 169 -1.62 -18.78 0.89
C LEU A 169 -0.17 -19.12 1.25
N ASN A 170 0.46 -18.37 2.18
CA ASN A 170 1.84 -18.59 2.64
C ASN A 170 2.87 -18.72 1.50
N GLY A 171 2.64 -17.96 0.42
CA GLY A 171 3.50 -17.94 -0.76
C GLY A 171 3.22 -19.01 -1.80
N GLN A 172 2.24 -19.88 -1.59
CA GLN A 172 1.79 -20.82 -2.62
C GLN A 172 1.08 -20.05 -3.73
N GLY A 173 1.31 -20.47 -4.97
CA GLY A 173 0.82 -19.78 -6.16
C GLY A 173 1.69 -18.59 -6.59
N PHE A 174 2.75 -18.23 -5.86
CA PHE A 174 3.63 -17.09 -6.16
C PHE A 174 5.08 -17.52 -6.42
N GLU A 175 5.51 -17.47 -7.68
CA GLU A 175 6.91 -17.53 -8.06
C GLU A 175 7.45 -16.11 -8.23
N LEU A 176 8.20 -15.63 -7.23
CA LEU A 176 8.82 -14.31 -7.28
C LEU A 176 10.14 -14.39 -8.09
N LEU A 177 10.27 -13.54 -9.09
CA LEU A 177 11.40 -13.54 -10.04
C LEU A 177 12.46 -12.46 -9.73
N VAL A 178 12.25 -11.69 -8.68
CA VAL A 178 13.13 -10.59 -8.23
C VAL A 178 13.56 -10.77 -6.78
N LYS A 179 14.60 -10.00 -6.39
CA LYS A 179 15.15 -10.01 -5.03
C LYS A 179 15.10 -8.61 -4.42
N MET A 180 15.16 -8.55 -3.11
CA MET A 180 15.29 -7.31 -2.36
C MET A 180 16.50 -6.50 -2.83
N ASN A 181 16.35 -5.20 -2.98
CA ASN A 181 17.34 -4.24 -3.49
C ASN A 181 17.78 -4.46 -4.95
N GLN A 182 17.06 -5.28 -5.71
CA GLN A 182 17.32 -5.44 -7.14
C GLN A 182 16.81 -4.21 -7.90
N LYS A 183 17.64 -3.68 -8.80
CA LYS A 183 17.21 -2.69 -9.79
C LYS A 183 16.41 -3.38 -10.88
N VAL A 184 15.28 -2.82 -11.23
CA VAL A 184 14.38 -3.27 -12.29
C VAL A 184 14.12 -2.14 -13.27
N LYS A 185 13.87 -2.53 -14.52
CA LYS A 185 13.42 -1.63 -15.59
C LYS A 185 11.96 -1.90 -15.90
N LYS A 186 11.27 -0.90 -16.41
CA LYS A 186 9.90 -1.06 -16.91
C LYS A 186 9.83 -2.26 -17.86
N GLY A 187 8.93 -3.21 -17.56
CA GLY A 187 8.74 -4.44 -18.33
C GLY A 187 9.52 -5.66 -17.81
N ASP A 188 10.43 -5.51 -16.85
CA ASP A 188 11.10 -6.67 -16.24
C ASP A 188 10.09 -7.53 -15.47
N LEU A 189 10.19 -8.86 -15.58
CA LEU A 189 9.31 -9.79 -14.88
C LEU A 189 9.51 -9.72 -13.36
N LEU A 190 8.43 -9.56 -12.62
CA LEU A 190 8.39 -9.53 -11.15
C LEU A 190 7.87 -10.84 -10.58
N TRP A 191 6.74 -11.34 -11.12
CA TRP A 191 6.12 -12.60 -10.74
C TRP A 191 5.74 -13.45 -11.94
N ASN A 192 5.77 -14.75 -11.72
CA ASN A 192 5.01 -15.75 -12.44
C ASN A 192 4.04 -16.40 -11.43
N ALA A 193 2.77 -15.99 -11.41
CA ALA A 193 1.79 -16.43 -10.45
C ALA A 193 0.83 -17.45 -11.07
N ASP A 194 0.44 -18.45 -10.30
CA ASP A 194 -0.62 -19.39 -10.68
C ASP A 194 -1.99 -18.75 -10.40
N LEU A 195 -2.52 -18.09 -11.44
CA LEU A 195 -3.76 -17.33 -11.32
C LEU A 195 -4.94 -18.23 -10.94
N ASN A 196 -5.02 -19.45 -11.49
CA ASN A 196 -6.09 -20.39 -11.17
C ASN A 196 -6.04 -20.78 -9.67
N TYR A 197 -4.84 -21.06 -9.17
CA TYR A 197 -4.68 -21.38 -7.74
C TYR A 197 -5.08 -20.20 -6.84
N ILE A 198 -4.74 -18.97 -7.23
CA ILE A 198 -5.09 -17.77 -6.47
C ILE A 198 -6.60 -17.54 -6.51
N GLU A 199 -7.25 -17.65 -7.68
CA GLU A 199 -8.70 -17.51 -7.84
C GLU A 199 -9.48 -18.51 -6.96
N GLU A 200 -9.03 -19.75 -6.90
CA GLU A 200 -9.67 -20.80 -6.10
C GLU A 200 -9.46 -20.63 -4.57
N ASN A 201 -8.39 -20.00 -4.12
CA ASN A 201 -7.96 -20.00 -2.71
C ASN A 201 -7.89 -18.62 -2.05
N ALA A 202 -8.09 -17.54 -2.78
CA ALA A 202 -8.16 -16.18 -2.26
C ALA A 202 -9.61 -15.64 -2.28
N ILE A 203 -9.81 -14.45 -1.73
CA ILE A 203 -11.10 -13.75 -1.83
C ILE A 203 -11.26 -13.12 -3.21
N ASP A 204 -10.15 -12.64 -3.78
CA ASP A 204 -10.11 -11.98 -5.07
C ASP A 204 -8.69 -12.10 -5.63
N ASP A 205 -8.57 -12.28 -6.95
CA ASP A 205 -7.31 -12.44 -7.68
C ASP A 205 -6.79 -11.14 -8.30
N CYS A 206 -7.46 -10.01 -8.05
CA CYS A 206 -7.08 -8.71 -8.61
C CYS A 206 -5.67 -8.30 -8.19
N LEU A 207 -5.02 -7.50 -9.05
CA LEU A 207 -3.80 -6.79 -8.67
C LEU A 207 -4.13 -5.35 -8.27
N LEU A 208 -3.48 -4.89 -7.22
CA LEU A 208 -3.59 -3.53 -6.73
C LEU A 208 -2.24 -2.84 -6.88
N MET A 209 -2.23 -1.71 -7.56
CA MET A 209 -1.05 -0.86 -7.72
C MET A 209 -1.33 0.48 -7.04
N VAL A 210 -0.61 0.75 -5.94
CA VAL A 210 -0.86 1.88 -5.04
C VAL A 210 0.39 2.74 -4.93
N ILE A 211 0.23 4.06 -5.07
CA ILE A 211 1.28 5.02 -4.78
C ILE A 211 1.27 5.27 -3.27
N THR A 212 2.20 4.64 -2.56
CA THR A 212 2.28 4.72 -1.08
C THR A 212 3.04 5.94 -0.63
N LYS A 213 3.97 6.43 -1.48
CA LYS A 213 4.74 7.65 -1.25
C LYS A 213 4.93 8.39 -2.56
N GLY A 214 4.56 9.66 -2.59
CA GLY A 214 4.62 10.53 -3.75
C GLY A 214 3.65 11.67 -3.62
N GLN A 215 3.84 12.74 -4.43
CA GLN A 215 2.96 13.91 -4.42
C GLN A 215 2.52 14.23 -5.85
N GLY A 216 1.30 14.74 -5.97
CA GLY A 216 0.71 15.22 -7.22
C GLY A 216 -0.61 14.53 -7.56
N PRO A 217 -1.41 15.18 -8.38
CA PRO A 217 -2.68 14.60 -8.83
C PRO A 217 -2.43 13.43 -9.80
N LEU A 218 -3.19 12.35 -9.59
CA LEU A 218 -3.12 11.17 -10.43
C LEU A 218 -4.09 11.29 -11.60
N VAL A 219 -3.58 11.11 -12.81
CA VAL A 219 -4.40 10.94 -14.03
C VAL A 219 -4.42 9.46 -14.37
N LYS A 220 -5.60 8.84 -14.27
CA LYS A 220 -5.83 7.40 -14.42
C LYS A 220 -6.44 7.09 -15.76
N ASN A 221 -6.00 5.99 -16.38
CA ASN A 221 -6.47 5.52 -17.69
C ASN A 221 -7.02 4.10 -17.54
N TYR A 222 -8.32 3.96 -17.49
CA TYR A 222 -9.06 2.73 -17.25
C TYR A 222 -9.32 1.89 -18.52
N GLY A 223 -9.91 0.71 -18.32
CA GLY A 223 -10.31 -0.24 -19.35
C GLY A 223 -9.24 -1.27 -19.69
N HIS A 224 -9.46 -2.06 -20.75
CA HIS A 224 -8.51 -3.11 -21.14
C HIS A 224 -7.18 -2.52 -21.60
N LYS A 225 -6.08 -2.98 -21.00
CA LYS A 225 -4.71 -2.55 -21.25
C LYS A 225 -3.75 -3.72 -21.31
N LYS A 226 -2.74 -3.58 -22.15
CA LYS A 226 -1.60 -4.50 -22.15
C LYS A 226 -0.54 -4.06 -21.13
N SER A 227 0.27 -5.01 -20.69
CA SER A 227 1.41 -4.71 -19.83
C SER A 227 2.33 -3.69 -20.51
N GLY A 228 2.85 -2.74 -19.72
CA GLY A 228 3.68 -1.64 -20.20
C GLY A 228 2.94 -0.42 -20.77
N GLU A 229 1.64 -0.52 -21.15
CA GLU A 229 0.85 0.65 -21.54
C GLU A 229 0.70 1.62 -20.35
N THR A 230 0.82 2.92 -20.59
CA THR A 230 0.68 3.92 -19.52
C THR A 230 -0.76 3.95 -18.99
N ILE A 231 -0.94 3.60 -17.73
CA ILE A 231 -2.24 3.57 -17.03
C ILE A 231 -2.35 4.64 -15.94
N LEU A 232 -1.22 5.19 -15.49
CA LEU A 232 -1.18 6.22 -14.47
C LEU A 232 -0.14 7.28 -14.84
N LYS A 233 -0.51 8.55 -14.69
CA LYS A 233 0.40 9.69 -14.75
C LYS A 233 0.28 10.49 -13.47
N ILE A 234 1.41 10.81 -12.86
CA ILE A 234 1.48 11.66 -11.68
C ILE A 234 1.93 13.02 -12.18
N LYS A 235 1.01 13.99 -12.14
CA LYS A 235 1.30 15.37 -12.55
C LYS A 235 1.98 16.14 -11.43
N ARG A 236 2.84 17.05 -11.83
CA ARG A 236 3.57 17.96 -10.94
C ARG A 236 3.22 19.42 -11.19
#